data_99b18e009f0aec3c152d46753b7e685e
#
_entry.id   99b18e009f0aec3c152d46753b7e685e
#
_cell.length_a   1.000
_cell.length_b   1.000
_cell.length_c   1.000
_cell.angle_alpha   90.00
_cell.angle_beta   90.00
_cell.angle_gamma   90.00
#
_symmetry.space_group_name_H-M   'P 1'
#
loop_
_entity.id
_entity.type
_entity.pdbx_description
1 polymer ?
#
loop_
_entity_poly.entity_id
_entity_poly.type
_entity_poly.pdbx_seq_one_letter_code
_entity_poly.pdbx_strand_id
1 'polypeptide(L)'
;LNVVNTLFFFTAVAITPLSEVVALGFTAPIFATFLAVFILGEIVGLRRWAAILAGFTGALIILQPGFETVSFGQGMTLTAAATWAGCLLIIKSLSRTESSLTIVAYMATLMTPLSLIPALFFWQWPNATELFWLALIGLTGGCAQFLLAHALHEADLSVIMPFDFMKLAWISLIAFAAFGEIPTLTTWLGG
;
A
#
# COMPACT_ATOMS: atom_id res chain seq x y z
N LEU A 1 5.59 -10.66 8.15
CA LEU A 1 5.67 -9.22 7.88
C LEU A 1 4.31 -8.65 7.49
N ASN A 2 3.59 -9.21 6.52
CA ASN A 2 2.32 -8.66 6.03
C ASN A 2 1.25 -8.54 7.13
N VAL A 3 1.09 -9.54 8.00
CA VAL A 3 0.18 -9.46 9.16
C VAL A 3 0.58 -8.33 10.12
N VAL A 4 1.87 -8.17 10.36
CA VAL A 4 2.41 -7.07 11.20
C VAL A 4 2.10 -5.72 10.56
N ASN A 5 2.34 -5.57 9.24
CA ASN A 5 1.95 -4.37 8.50
C ASN A 5 0.45 -4.06 8.66
N THR A 6 -0.40 -5.05 8.46
CA THR A 6 -1.85 -4.90 8.57
C THR A 6 -2.27 -4.45 9.98
N LEU A 7 -1.72 -5.04 11.02
CA LEU A 7 -2.00 -4.64 12.41
C LEU A 7 -1.59 -3.21 12.69
N PHE A 8 -0.37 -2.80 12.32
CA PHE A 8 0.09 -1.43 12.50
C PHE A 8 -0.74 -0.44 11.70
N PHE A 9 -1.08 -0.77 10.44
CA PHE A 9 -1.88 0.10 9.59
C PHE A 9 -3.30 0.32 10.16
N PHE A 10 -4.02 -0.74 10.50
CA PHE A 10 -5.37 -0.61 11.05
C PHE A 10 -5.39 0.03 12.44
N THR A 11 -4.39 -0.21 13.27
CA THR A 11 -4.25 0.49 14.55
C THR A 11 -4.01 1.99 14.31
N ALA A 12 -3.15 2.35 13.37
CA ALA A 12 -2.91 3.74 13.01
C ALA A 12 -4.19 4.43 12.52
N VAL A 13 -4.96 3.79 11.64
CA VAL A 13 -6.24 4.30 11.12
C VAL A 13 -7.26 4.51 12.25
N ALA A 14 -7.23 3.68 13.29
CA ALA A 14 -8.16 3.81 14.41
C ALA A 14 -7.87 5.02 15.34
N ILE A 15 -6.63 5.52 15.37
CA ILE A 15 -6.19 6.55 16.32
C ILE A 15 -5.65 7.84 15.67
N THR A 16 -5.59 7.88 14.34
CA THR A 16 -5.02 9.01 13.57
C THR A 16 -5.94 9.35 12.41
N PRO A 17 -6.07 10.63 12.03
CA PRO A 17 -6.84 11.03 10.85
C PRO A 17 -6.40 10.27 9.60
N LEU A 18 -7.38 9.76 8.85
CA LEU A 18 -7.11 8.91 7.67
C LEU A 18 -6.22 9.60 6.64
N SER A 19 -6.38 10.92 6.45
CA SER A 19 -5.54 11.71 5.54
C SER A 19 -4.06 11.65 5.91
N GLU A 20 -3.73 11.70 7.21
CA GLU A 20 -2.36 11.59 7.69
C GLU A 20 -1.80 10.17 7.49
N VAL A 21 -2.59 9.15 7.82
CA VAL A 21 -2.20 7.75 7.61
C VAL A 21 -1.93 7.47 6.14
N VAL A 22 -2.78 7.95 5.25
CA VAL A 22 -2.59 7.77 3.80
C VAL A 22 -1.37 8.55 3.31
N ALA A 23 -1.18 9.81 3.74
CA ALA A 23 -0.03 10.61 3.35
C ALA A 23 1.29 9.97 3.79
N LEU A 24 1.38 9.54 5.05
CA LEU A 24 2.56 8.84 5.57
C LEU A 24 2.73 7.45 4.94
N GLY A 25 1.65 6.78 4.56
CA GLY A 25 1.68 5.51 3.81
C GLY A 25 2.41 5.64 2.46
N PHE A 26 2.35 6.81 1.82
CA PHE A 26 3.11 7.10 0.59
C PHE A 26 4.62 7.22 0.79
N THR A 27 5.13 7.12 2.01
CA THR A 27 6.56 6.92 2.24
C THR A 27 7.03 5.49 1.89
N ALA A 28 6.13 4.52 1.76
CA ALA A 28 6.47 3.13 1.43
C ALA A 28 7.28 3.00 0.13
N PRO A 29 6.98 3.68 -0.99
CA PRO A 29 7.82 3.67 -2.19
C PRO A 29 9.25 4.17 -1.95
N ILE A 30 9.43 5.13 -1.05
CA ILE A 30 10.75 5.66 -0.67
C ILE A 30 11.53 4.56 0.06
N PHE A 31 10.93 3.95 1.11
CA PHE A 31 11.52 2.84 1.83
C PHE A 31 11.82 1.64 0.92
N ALA A 32 10.88 1.28 0.03
CA ALA A 32 11.05 0.16 -0.89
C ALA A 32 12.23 0.38 -1.85
N THR A 33 12.35 1.58 -2.42
CA THR A 33 13.46 1.93 -3.31
C THR A 33 14.79 1.93 -2.55
N PHE A 34 14.80 2.48 -1.34
CA PHE A 34 15.99 2.46 -0.49
C PHE A 34 16.45 1.01 -0.19
N LEU A 35 15.52 0.16 0.23
CA LEU A 35 15.81 -1.25 0.48
C LEU A 35 16.25 -1.99 -0.79
N ALA A 36 15.67 -1.66 -1.96
CA ALA A 36 16.07 -2.26 -3.24
C ALA A 36 17.53 -1.96 -3.58
N VAL A 37 17.99 -0.73 -3.34
CA VAL A 37 19.39 -0.35 -3.54
C VAL A 37 20.32 -1.14 -2.62
N PHE A 38 20.03 -1.18 -1.31
CA PHE A 38 20.95 -1.76 -0.34
C PHE A 38 20.91 -3.29 -0.26
N ILE A 39 19.75 -3.90 -0.50
CA ILE A 39 19.56 -5.35 -0.31
C ILE A 39 19.55 -6.10 -1.64
N LEU A 40 18.87 -5.56 -2.66
CA LEU A 40 18.80 -6.21 -3.97
C LEU A 40 19.92 -5.77 -4.92
N GLY A 41 20.69 -4.72 -4.56
CA GLY A 41 21.73 -4.16 -5.40
C GLY A 41 21.21 -3.47 -6.66
N GLU A 42 19.96 -2.98 -6.64
CA GLU A 42 19.38 -2.26 -7.77
C GLU A 42 20.08 -0.91 -7.99
N ILE A 43 20.41 -0.60 -9.25
CA ILE A 43 20.98 0.71 -9.62
C ILE A 43 19.83 1.68 -9.92
N VAL A 44 19.60 2.60 -8.98
CA VAL A 44 18.54 3.60 -9.09
C VAL A 44 19.10 4.91 -9.59
N GLY A 45 18.79 5.25 -10.86
CA GLY A 45 19.21 6.51 -11.47
C GLY A 45 18.43 7.71 -10.94
N LEU A 46 18.96 8.90 -11.14
CA LEU A 46 18.37 10.18 -10.69
C LEU A 46 16.92 10.36 -11.15
N ARG A 47 16.58 9.87 -12.35
CA ARG A 47 15.19 9.97 -12.87
C ARG A 47 14.18 9.21 -12.02
N ARG A 48 14.53 8.01 -11.51
CA ARG A 48 13.65 7.22 -10.64
C ARG A 48 13.46 7.89 -9.28
N TRP A 49 14.54 8.41 -8.70
CA TRP A 49 14.46 9.21 -7.47
C TRP A 49 13.61 10.46 -7.64
N ALA A 50 13.81 11.19 -8.74
CA ALA A 50 13.00 12.38 -9.04
C ALA A 50 11.50 12.03 -9.18
N ALA A 51 11.17 10.91 -9.84
CA ALA A 51 9.78 10.48 -9.98
C ALA A 51 9.13 10.11 -8.63
N ILE A 52 9.86 9.40 -7.75
CA ILE A 52 9.36 9.06 -6.41
C ILE A 52 9.16 10.32 -5.56
N LEU A 53 10.11 11.24 -5.57
CA LEU A 53 10.00 12.50 -4.82
C LEU A 53 8.89 13.40 -5.37
N ALA A 54 8.72 13.46 -6.69
CA ALA A 54 7.63 14.19 -7.31
C ALA A 54 6.27 13.61 -6.92
N GLY A 55 6.09 12.29 -7.03
CA GLY A 55 4.86 11.61 -6.61
C GLY A 55 4.56 11.78 -5.12
N PHE A 56 5.57 11.69 -4.25
CA PHE A 56 5.42 11.95 -2.83
C PHE A 56 5.00 13.39 -2.54
N THR A 57 5.61 14.36 -3.23
CA THR A 57 5.23 15.78 -3.11
C THR A 57 3.79 16.00 -3.58
N GLY A 58 3.39 15.37 -4.70
CA GLY A 58 2.01 15.39 -5.19
C GLY A 58 1.03 14.83 -4.15
N ALA A 59 1.36 13.70 -3.53
CA ALA A 59 0.55 13.11 -2.48
C ALA A 59 0.38 14.06 -1.27
N LEU A 60 1.44 14.75 -0.85
CA LEU A 60 1.38 15.74 0.23
C LEU A 60 0.49 16.95 -0.14
N ILE A 61 0.53 17.40 -1.39
CA ILE A 61 -0.31 18.51 -1.88
C ILE A 61 -1.81 18.11 -1.84
N ILE A 62 -2.14 16.87 -2.24
CA ILE A 62 -3.53 16.39 -2.23
C ILE A 62 -4.04 16.22 -0.79
N LEU A 63 -3.26 15.54 0.03
CA LEU A 63 -3.72 15.08 1.35
C LEU A 63 -3.64 16.17 2.42
N GLN A 64 -2.77 17.19 2.23
CA GLN A 64 -2.58 18.32 3.16
C GLN A 64 -2.56 17.88 4.63
N PRO A 65 -1.71 16.91 5.02
CA PRO A 65 -1.71 16.39 6.39
C PRO A 65 -1.33 17.50 7.36
N GLY A 66 -2.07 17.61 8.48
CA GLY A 66 -1.71 18.49 9.58
C GLY A 66 -0.59 17.85 10.40
N PHE A 67 0.54 18.55 10.56
CA PHE A 67 1.66 18.08 11.39
C PHE A 67 1.79 19.01 12.61
N GLU A 68 0.96 18.84 13.60
CA GLU A 68 1.09 19.64 14.83
C GLU A 68 2.14 19.04 15.79
N THR A 69 2.11 17.74 16.00
CA THR A 69 3.09 16.98 16.82
C THR A 69 3.16 15.55 16.30
N VAL A 70 4.36 14.93 16.34
CA VAL A 70 4.49 13.53 15.95
C VAL A 70 3.71 12.64 16.92
N SER A 71 2.58 12.13 16.47
CA SER A 71 1.72 11.25 17.26
C SER A 71 2.18 9.80 17.23
N PHE A 72 1.77 9.02 18.24
CA PHE A 72 2.03 7.57 18.26
C PHE A 72 1.46 6.86 17.03
N GLY A 73 0.30 7.28 16.52
CA GLY A 73 -0.30 6.71 15.32
C GLY A 73 0.47 7.02 14.04
N GLN A 74 1.10 8.20 13.94
CA GLN A 74 2.00 8.53 12.83
C GLN A 74 3.24 7.61 12.84
N GLY A 75 3.81 7.34 14.04
CA GLY A 75 4.90 6.37 14.20
C GLY A 75 4.49 4.96 13.76
N MET A 76 3.28 4.51 14.11
CA MET A 76 2.73 3.24 13.63
C MET A 76 2.55 3.20 12.12
N THR A 77 2.10 4.30 11.52
CA THR A 77 1.95 4.40 10.05
C THR A 77 3.29 4.27 9.32
N LEU A 78 4.32 4.97 9.80
CA LEU A 78 5.66 4.86 9.22
C LEU A 78 6.25 3.46 9.38
N THR A 79 5.99 2.81 10.53
CA THR A 79 6.39 1.42 10.75
C THR A 79 5.65 0.47 9.80
N ALA A 80 4.35 0.69 9.57
CA ALA A 80 3.58 -0.04 8.58
C ALA A 80 4.15 0.15 7.17
N ALA A 81 4.46 1.40 6.77
CA ALA A 81 5.04 1.70 5.46
C ALA A 81 6.40 1.01 5.26
N ALA A 82 7.27 1.05 6.26
CA ALA A 82 8.56 0.37 6.23
C ALA A 82 8.41 -1.17 6.19
N THR A 83 7.47 -1.72 6.94
CA THR A 83 7.17 -3.16 6.95
C THR A 83 6.59 -3.60 5.60
N TRP A 84 5.73 -2.78 4.98
CA TRP A 84 5.21 -3.03 3.62
C TRP A 84 6.34 -3.00 2.59
N ALA A 85 7.24 -2.03 2.66
CA ALA A 85 8.43 -2.00 1.81
C ALA A 85 9.27 -3.29 1.94
N GLY A 86 9.44 -3.80 3.16
CA GLY A 86 10.06 -5.10 3.41
C GLY A 86 9.29 -6.28 2.77
N CYS A 87 7.96 -6.25 2.77
CA CYS A 87 7.14 -7.25 2.07
C CYS A 87 7.39 -7.21 0.56
N LEU A 88 7.42 -6.02 -0.05
CA LEU A 88 7.69 -5.85 -1.47
C LEU A 88 9.07 -6.38 -1.85
N LEU A 89 10.07 -6.15 -1.00
CA LEU A 89 11.41 -6.68 -1.19
C LEU A 89 11.43 -8.21 -1.20
N ILE A 90 10.71 -8.84 -0.25
CA ILE A 90 10.58 -10.30 -0.19
C ILE A 90 9.87 -10.83 -1.43
N ILE A 91 8.76 -10.22 -1.84
CA ILE A 91 8.04 -10.59 -3.06
C ILE A 91 8.97 -10.49 -4.27
N LYS A 92 9.73 -9.40 -4.40
CA LYS A 92 10.71 -9.22 -5.49
C LYS A 92 11.82 -10.28 -5.44
N SER A 93 12.31 -10.63 -4.27
CA SER A 93 13.31 -11.69 -4.12
C SER A 93 12.76 -13.06 -4.52
N LEU A 94 11.53 -13.40 -4.07
CA LEU A 94 10.87 -14.65 -4.41
C LEU A 94 10.48 -14.73 -5.90
N SER A 95 10.14 -13.62 -6.52
CA SER A 95 9.75 -13.60 -7.94
C SER A 95 10.87 -14.03 -8.90
N ARG A 96 12.09 -14.14 -8.41
CA ARG A 96 13.21 -14.68 -9.18
C ARG A 96 13.17 -16.20 -9.32
N THR A 97 12.53 -16.90 -8.39
CA THR A 97 12.52 -18.38 -8.31
C THR A 97 11.13 -18.96 -8.39
N GLU A 98 10.12 -18.20 -7.97
CA GLU A 98 8.74 -18.66 -7.85
C GLU A 98 7.80 -17.92 -8.80
N SER A 99 6.72 -18.57 -9.23
CA SER A 99 5.69 -17.93 -10.04
C SER A 99 4.89 -16.92 -9.20
N SER A 100 4.38 -15.88 -9.87
CA SER A 100 3.52 -14.86 -9.20
C SER A 100 2.31 -15.49 -8.51
N LEU A 101 1.72 -16.52 -9.12
CA LEU A 101 0.59 -17.25 -8.55
C LEU A 101 0.99 -18.00 -7.27
N THR A 102 2.16 -18.65 -7.27
CA THR A 102 2.70 -19.35 -6.10
C THR A 102 2.90 -18.39 -4.93
N ILE A 103 3.50 -17.23 -5.20
CA ILE A 103 3.76 -16.19 -4.18
C ILE A 103 2.44 -15.73 -3.55
N VAL A 104 1.43 -15.39 -4.37
CA VAL A 104 0.13 -14.92 -3.87
C VAL A 104 -0.61 -16.02 -3.13
N ALA A 105 -0.57 -17.27 -3.62
CA ALA A 105 -1.19 -18.40 -2.93
C ALA A 105 -0.59 -18.65 -1.55
N TYR A 106 0.74 -18.62 -1.40
CA TYR A 106 1.40 -18.72 -0.10
C TYR A 106 1.07 -17.52 0.81
N MET A 107 1.04 -16.29 0.27
CA MET A 107 0.64 -15.12 1.05
C MET A 107 -0.78 -15.30 1.59
N ALA A 108 -1.74 -15.66 0.76
CA ALA A 108 -3.13 -15.85 1.17
C ALA A 108 -3.28 -16.99 2.20
N THR A 109 -2.66 -18.15 1.92
CA THR A 109 -2.75 -19.33 2.79
C THR A 109 -2.15 -19.10 4.17
N LEU A 110 -1.02 -18.37 4.26
CA LEU A 110 -0.38 -18.10 5.54
C LEU A 110 -1.04 -16.92 6.27
N MET A 111 -1.53 -15.92 5.53
CA MET A 111 -2.15 -14.74 6.13
C MET A 111 -3.52 -15.06 6.74
N THR A 112 -4.30 -15.93 6.11
CA THR A 112 -5.64 -16.30 6.57
C THR A 112 -5.67 -16.84 8.01
N PRO A 113 -4.92 -17.89 8.38
CA PRO A 113 -4.96 -18.39 9.75
C PRO A 113 -4.37 -17.41 10.76
N LEU A 114 -3.34 -16.63 10.37
CA LEU A 114 -2.72 -15.64 11.25
C LEU A 114 -3.64 -14.44 11.53
N SER A 115 -4.44 -14.01 10.55
CA SER A 115 -5.43 -12.95 10.75
C SER A 115 -6.71 -13.45 11.42
N LEU A 116 -7.02 -14.75 11.32
CA LEU A 116 -8.17 -15.33 11.98
C LEU A 116 -8.04 -15.29 13.52
N ILE A 117 -6.83 -15.45 14.05
CA ILE A 117 -6.60 -15.45 15.51
C ILE A 117 -7.16 -14.17 16.17
N PRO A 118 -6.74 -12.95 15.80
CA PRO A 118 -7.32 -11.74 16.38
C PRO A 118 -8.79 -11.53 15.99
N ALA A 119 -9.21 -11.98 14.80
CA ALA A 119 -10.59 -11.84 14.36
C ALA A 119 -11.58 -12.65 15.23
N LEU A 120 -11.17 -13.80 15.76
CA LEU A 120 -12.02 -14.64 16.62
C LEU A 120 -12.43 -13.92 17.92
N PHE A 121 -11.65 -12.99 18.44
CA PHE A 121 -11.98 -12.23 19.64
C PHE A 121 -13.09 -11.20 19.44
N PHE A 122 -13.29 -10.74 18.19
CA PHE A 122 -14.26 -9.71 17.81
C PHE A 122 -15.20 -10.19 16.70
N TRP A 123 -15.37 -11.52 16.57
CA TRP A 123 -16.10 -12.12 15.47
C TRP A 123 -17.57 -11.72 15.47
N GLN A 124 -18.00 -11.17 14.35
CA GLN A 124 -19.40 -10.92 14.05
C GLN A 124 -19.75 -11.60 12.73
N TRP A 125 -20.91 -12.27 12.70
CA TRP A 125 -21.35 -12.93 11.47
C TRP A 125 -21.83 -11.87 10.47
N PRO A 126 -21.22 -11.79 9.27
CA PRO A 126 -21.63 -10.85 8.26
C PRO A 126 -23.00 -11.21 7.69
N ASN A 127 -23.80 -10.21 7.38
CA ASN A 127 -25.04 -10.41 6.63
C ASN A 127 -24.74 -10.66 5.13
N ALA A 128 -25.77 -11.02 4.34
CA ALA A 128 -25.59 -11.35 2.92
C ALA A 128 -24.97 -10.23 2.09
N THR A 129 -25.33 -8.98 2.38
CA THR A 129 -24.80 -7.80 1.68
C THR A 129 -23.34 -7.55 2.05
N GLU A 130 -23.00 -7.68 3.31
CA GLU A 130 -21.61 -7.58 3.79
C GLU A 130 -20.74 -8.70 3.21
N LEU A 131 -21.28 -9.93 3.14
CA LEU A 131 -20.57 -11.06 2.54
C LEU A 131 -20.27 -10.81 1.05
N PHE A 132 -21.22 -10.23 0.31
CA PHE A 132 -21.00 -9.84 -1.09
C PHE A 132 -19.84 -8.82 -1.21
N TRP A 133 -19.84 -7.77 -0.38
CA TRP A 133 -18.77 -6.77 -0.41
C TRP A 133 -17.42 -7.35 0.03
N LEU A 134 -17.41 -8.21 1.04
CA LEU A 134 -16.17 -8.91 1.48
C LEU A 134 -15.62 -9.81 0.38
N ALA A 135 -16.48 -10.54 -0.34
CA ALA A 135 -16.07 -11.36 -1.47
C ALA A 135 -15.49 -10.51 -2.61
N LEU A 136 -16.13 -9.37 -2.92
CA LEU A 136 -15.66 -8.44 -3.95
C LEU A 136 -14.29 -7.83 -3.59
N ILE A 137 -14.12 -7.40 -2.33
CA ILE A 137 -12.84 -6.87 -1.82
C ILE A 137 -11.77 -7.97 -1.88
N GLY A 138 -12.10 -9.19 -1.47
CA GLY A 138 -11.17 -10.32 -1.52
C GLY A 138 -10.72 -10.65 -2.95
N LEU A 139 -11.66 -10.67 -3.89
CA LEU A 139 -11.37 -10.93 -5.31
C LEU A 139 -10.51 -9.82 -5.92
N THR A 140 -10.92 -8.56 -5.77
CA THR A 140 -10.18 -7.41 -6.32
C THR A 140 -8.81 -7.25 -5.68
N GLY A 141 -8.72 -7.43 -4.35
CA GLY A 141 -7.45 -7.42 -3.63
C GLY A 141 -6.52 -8.56 -4.04
N GLY A 142 -7.04 -9.77 -4.22
CA GLY A 142 -6.29 -10.92 -4.73
C GLY A 142 -5.76 -10.69 -6.14
N CYS A 143 -6.60 -10.15 -7.05
CA CYS A 143 -6.17 -9.75 -8.38
C CYS A 143 -5.08 -8.67 -8.35
N ALA A 144 -5.23 -7.65 -7.51
CA ALA A 144 -4.23 -6.60 -7.35
C ALA A 144 -2.88 -7.15 -6.84
N GLN A 145 -2.90 -8.04 -5.86
CA GLN A 145 -1.69 -8.70 -5.36
C GLN A 145 -1.02 -9.58 -6.42
N PHE A 146 -1.81 -10.30 -7.21
CA PHE A 146 -1.28 -11.09 -8.32
C PHE A 146 -0.61 -10.20 -9.38
N LEU A 147 -1.27 -9.11 -9.79
CA LEU A 147 -0.71 -8.16 -10.76
C LEU A 147 0.55 -7.49 -10.24
N LEU A 148 0.59 -7.14 -8.96
CA LEU A 148 1.78 -6.57 -8.32
C LEU A 148 2.93 -7.58 -8.30
N ALA A 149 2.68 -8.83 -7.90
CA ALA A 149 3.69 -9.88 -7.89
C ALA A 149 4.21 -10.16 -9.32
N HIS A 150 3.31 -10.12 -10.32
CA HIS A 150 3.69 -10.28 -11.71
C HIS A 150 4.53 -9.10 -12.23
N ALA A 151 4.17 -7.88 -11.91
CA ALA A 151 4.97 -6.70 -12.25
C ALA A 151 6.37 -6.75 -11.62
N LEU A 152 6.46 -7.19 -10.35
CA LEU A 152 7.74 -7.38 -9.67
C LEU A 152 8.58 -8.54 -10.24
N HIS A 153 7.96 -9.50 -10.93
CA HIS A 153 8.67 -10.53 -11.68
C HIS A 153 9.33 -9.93 -12.94
N GLU A 154 8.63 -9.07 -13.66
CA GLU A 154 9.05 -8.51 -14.95
C GLU A 154 9.99 -7.29 -14.84
N ALA A 155 9.91 -6.52 -13.75
CA ALA A 155 10.64 -5.27 -13.60
C ALA A 155 11.26 -5.10 -12.21
N ASP A 156 12.27 -4.24 -12.12
CA ASP A 156 12.90 -3.86 -10.84
C ASP A 156 11.90 -3.19 -9.91
N LEU A 157 12.07 -3.39 -8.60
CA LEU A 157 11.23 -2.78 -7.58
C LEU A 157 11.22 -1.25 -7.70
N SER A 158 12.38 -0.64 -7.92
CA SER A 158 12.55 0.81 -8.10
C SER A 158 11.88 1.38 -9.35
N VAL A 159 11.59 0.56 -10.36
CA VAL A 159 10.83 0.98 -11.56
C VAL A 159 9.33 1.04 -11.27
N ILE A 160 8.84 0.11 -10.46
CA ILE A 160 7.41 -0.03 -10.15
C ILE A 160 6.96 1.01 -9.12
N MET A 161 7.81 1.36 -8.17
CA MET A 161 7.44 2.24 -7.05
C MET A 161 6.86 3.61 -7.44
N PRO A 162 7.33 4.33 -8.48
CA PRO A 162 6.70 5.57 -8.91
C PRO A 162 5.23 5.41 -9.34
N PHE A 163 4.86 4.24 -9.89
CA PHE A 163 3.48 3.97 -10.32
C PHE A 163 2.51 3.81 -9.14
N ASP A 164 3.01 3.55 -7.93
CA ASP A 164 2.16 3.47 -6.73
C ASP A 164 1.42 4.79 -6.44
N PHE A 165 1.99 5.92 -6.84
CA PHE A 165 1.34 7.22 -6.71
C PHE A 165 0.15 7.40 -7.66
N MET A 166 0.09 6.67 -8.78
CA MET A 166 -1.04 6.74 -9.72
C MET A 166 -2.37 6.30 -9.07
N LYS A 167 -2.33 5.55 -7.96
CA LYS A 167 -3.54 5.19 -7.20
C LYS A 167 -4.32 6.41 -6.74
N LEU A 168 -3.67 7.55 -6.47
CA LEU A 168 -4.35 8.80 -6.11
C LEU A 168 -5.21 9.32 -7.25
N ALA A 169 -4.70 9.31 -8.48
CA ALA A 169 -5.45 9.72 -9.66
C ALA A 169 -6.66 8.79 -9.90
N TRP A 170 -6.47 7.48 -9.76
CA TRP A 170 -7.55 6.49 -9.91
C TRP A 170 -8.60 6.62 -8.82
N ILE A 171 -8.19 6.81 -7.55
CA ILE A 171 -9.14 7.03 -6.44
C ILE A 171 -9.97 8.29 -6.69
N SER A 172 -9.34 9.40 -7.11
CA SER A 172 -10.04 10.64 -7.43
C SER A 172 -11.03 10.48 -8.58
N LEU A 173 -10.66 9.73 -9.63
CA LEU A 173 -11.54 9.44 -10.76
C LEU A 173 -12.75 8.60 -10.33
N ILE A 174 -12.52 7.57 -9.51
CA ILE A 174 -13.59 6.70 -9.01
C ILE A 174 -14.51 7.48 -8.06
N ALA A 175 -13.97 8.33 -7.20
CA ALA A 175 -14.74 9.19 -6.30
C ALA A 175 -15.65 10.15 -7.09
N PHE A 176 -15.14 10.74 -8.16
CA PHE A 176 -15.92 11.56 -9.06
C PHE A 176 -17.03 10.75 -9.75
N ALA A 177 -16.70 9.59 -10.33
CA ALA A 177 -17.66 8.79 -11.10
C ALA A 177 -18.74 8.10 -10.23
N ALA A 178 -18.37 7.63 -9.03
CA ALA A 178 -19.27 6.85 -8.16
C ALA A 178 -20.04 7.73 -7.16
N PHE A 179 -19.44 8.82 -6.69
CA PHE A 179 -20.01 9.66 -5.62
C PHE A 179 -20.28 11.10 -6.06
N GLY A 180 -19.92 11.48 -7.31
CA GLY A 180 -20.08 12.85 -7.81
C GLY A 180 -19.16 13.87 -7.13
N GLU A 181 -18.12 13.41 -6.45
CA GLU A 181 -17.15 14.30 -5.77
C GLU A 181 -16.30 15.02 -6.81
N ILE A 182 -16.41 16.36 -6.86
CA ILE A 182 -15.61 17.16 -7.78
C ILE A 182 -14.19 17.27 -7.23
N PRO A 183 -13.15 16.82 -8.00
CA PRO A 183 -11.78 16.94 -7.57
C PRO A 183 -11.41 18.41 -7.29
N THR A 184 -10.81 18.67 -6.15
CA THR A 184 -10.35 20.00 -5.76
C THR A 184 -9.15 20.44 -6.60
N LEU A 185 -8.82 21.73 -6.56
CA LEU A 185 -7.63 22.26 -7.25
C LEU A 185 -6.35 21.54 -6.78
N THR A 186 -6.27 21.19 -5.50
CA THR A 186 -5.14 20.43 -4.93
C THR A 186 -5.05 19.01 -5.48
N THR A 187 -6.18 18.38 -5.77
CA THR A 187 -6.23 17.07 -6.45
C THR A 187 -5.68 17.15 -7.87
N TRP A 188 -6.01 18.21 -8.62
CA TRP A 188 -5.49 18.41 -9.97
C TRP A 188 -3.99 18.75 -10.01
N LEU A 189 -3.48 19.47 -9.01
CA LEU A 189 -2.07 19.86 -8.95
C LEU A 189 -1.17 18.74 -8.42
N GLY A 190 -1.71 17.88 -7.55
CA GLY A 190 -0.94 16.82 -6.90
C GLY A 190 -1.00 15.46 -7.62
N GLY A 191 -2.04 15.20 -8.40
CA GLY A 191 -2.20 13.96 -9.19
C GLY A 191 -1.55 14.07 -10.53
#